data_721431bc025fbc5e4a71ecac9207bcec
#
_entry.id   721431bc025fbc5e4a71ecac9207bcec
#
_cell.length_a   1.000
_cell.length_b   1.000
_cell.length_c   1.000
_cell.angle_alpha   90.00
_cell.angle_beta   90.00
_cell.angle_gamma   90.00
#
_symmetry.space_group_name_H-M   'P 1'
#
loop_
_entity.id
_entity.type
_entity.pdbx_description
1 polymer ?
#
loop_
_entity_poly.entity_id
_entity_poly.type
_entity_poly.pdbx_seq_one_letter_code
_entity_poly.pdbx_strand_id
1 'polypeptide(L)'
;NKQKTIAVQYAESVGPDLLARMQESINWLKRNDPHQRPFWINEAADSDAFYARGYVDSIDIVGCDYYAVRSTGTDLTSIGRLTERWDAIGKGRPVWMVLQGFSWHALRDDRQRQYPSFSQSRLMAYDAIVHGAQGLLYWGTETIDDPMFRQSLYAITSELAAIEHYLKKTNRSSVPARIIPDLFEPESIGIKAILGSHETDSLLILVNKDTHRHLG
;
A
#
# COMPACT_ATOMS: atom_id res chain seq x y z
N ASN A 1 13.39 -15.84 8.73
CA ASN A 1 12.81 -17.06 9.31
C ASN A 1 12.36 -16.93 10.77
N LYS A 2 13.07 -16.17 11.63
CA LYS A 2 12.64 -15.96 13.03
C LYS A 2 11.36 -15.13 13.16
N GLN A 3 11.16 -14.10 12.31
CA GLN A 3 9.93 -13.29 12.33
C GLN A 3 8.71 -14.08 11.85
N LYS A 4 8.86 -14.96 10.84
CA LYS A 4 7.77 -15.87 10.42
C LYS A 4 7.38 -16.83 11.53
N THR A 5 8.35 -17.36 12.28
CA THR A 5 8.09 -18.29 13.39
C THR A 5 7.38 -17.60 14.56
N ILE A 6 7.71 -16.32 14.84
CA ILE A 6 7.04 -15.55 15.89
C ILE A 6 5.61 -15.18 15.47
N ALA A 7 5.38 -14.80 14.20
CA ALA A 7 4.03 -14.51 13.71
C ALA A 7 3.14 -15.75 13.69
N VAL A 8 3.67 -16.91 13.30
CA VAL A 8 2.93 -18.19 13.34
C VAL A 8 2.68 -18.63 14.78
N GLN A 9 3.65 -18.53 15.68
CA GLN A 9 3.46 -18.80 17.10
C GLN A 9 2.48 -17.84 17.77
N TYR A 10 2.48 -16.56 17.37
CA TYR A 10 1.52 -15.59 17.86
C TYR A 10 0.11 -15.90 17.35
N ALA A 11 -0.03 -16.26 16.07
CA ALA A 11 -1.32 -16.67 15.49
C ALA A 11 -1.86 -17.96 16.12
N GLU A 12 -1.00 -18.92 16.45
CA GLU A 12 -1.37 -20.17 17.13
C GLU A 12 -1.66 -19.95 18.63
N SER A 13 -1.00 -18.98 19.28
CA SER A 13 -1.20 -18.66 20.71
C SER A 13 -2.35 -17.69 20.96
N VAL A 14 -2.79 -16.99 19.93
CA VAL A 14 -3.76 -15.89 19.96
C VAL A 14 -5.16 -16.39 19.58
N GLY A 15 -5.44 -17.63 19.67
CA GLY A 15 -6.67 -18.37 19.39
C GLY A 15 -7.99 -17.60 19.23
N PRO A 16 -9.10 -18.28 19.00
CA PRO A 16 -10.41 -17.69 18.70
C PRO A 16 -10.86 -16.63 19.70
N ASP A 17 -10.40 -16.69 20.94
CA ASP A 17 -10.72 -15.72 21.99
C ASP A 17 -10.22 -14.30 21.71
N LEU A 18 -9.07 -14.12 21.07
CA LEU A 18 -8.59 -12.77 20.75
C LEU A 18 -9.39 -12.15 19.60
N LEU A 19 -9.69 -12.92 18.57
CA LEU A 19 -10.55 -12.45 17.48
C LEU A 19 -11.92 -12.03 18.01
N ALA A 20 -12.52 -12.84 18.90
CA ALA A 20 -13.79 -12.51 19.52
C ALA A 20 -13.72 -11.21 20.34
N ARG A 21 -12.71 -11.04 21.18
CA ARG A 21 -12.47 -9.81 21.96
C ARG A 21 -12.21 -8.60 21.08
N MET A 22 -11.46 -8.77 20.00
CA MET A 22 -11.19 -7.72 19.03
C MET A 22 -12.48 -7.28 18.32
N GLN A 23 -13.30 -8.22 17.86
CA GLN A 23 -14.60 -7.94 17.26
C GLN A 23 -15.55 -7.24 18.25
N GLU A 24 -15.60 -7.69 19.50
CA GLU A 24 -16.40 -7.06 20.57
C GLU A 24 -15.94 -5.62 20.81
N SER A 25 -14.62 -5.38 20.89
CA SER A 25 -14.05 -4.06 21.08
C SER A 25 -14.37 -3.12 19.91
N ILE A 26 -14.23 -3.60 18.67
CA ILE A 26 -14.59 -2.84 17.46
C ILE A 26 -16.08 -2.49 17.48
N ASN A 27 -16.94 -3.46 17.77
CA ASN A 27 -18.36 -3.25 17.81
C ASN A 27 -18.76 -2.27 18.93
N TRP A 28 -18.07 -2.33 20.07
CA TRP A 28 -18.29 -1.36 21.15
C TRP A 28 -17.88 0.05 20.73
N LEU A 29 -16.70 0.22 20.12
CA LEU A 29 -16.22 1.51 19.61
C LEU A 29 -17.19 2.08 18.58
N LYS A 30 -17.64 1.28 17.61
CA LYS A 30 -18.59 1.72 16.59
C LYS A 30 -19.93 2.19 17.18
N ARG A 31 -20.42 1.50 18.22
CA ARG A 31 -21.69 1.91 18.88
C ARG A 31 -21.54 3.17 19.73
N ASN A 32 -20.33 3.44 20.27
CA ASN A 32 -20.09 4.52 21.21
C ASN A 32 -19.36 5.72 20.58
N ASP A 33 -18.96 5.66 19.32
CA ASP A 33 -18.40 6.82 18.62
C ASP A 33 -19.53 7.73 18.10
N PRO A 34 -19.70 8.92 18.69
CA PRO A 34 -20.78 9.83 18.30
C PRO A 34 -20.62 10.36 16.87
N HIS A 35 -19.42 10.28 16.31
CA HIS A 35 -19.11 10.74 14.96
C HIS A 35 -19.18 9.64 13.90
N GLN A 36 -19.43 8.37 14.30
CA GLN A 36 -19.53 7.21 13.41
C GLN A 36 -18.32 7.12 12.45
N ARG A 37 -17.12 7.38 12.98
CA ARG A 37 -15.89 7.35 12.17
C ARG A 37 -15.62 5.93 11.67
N PRO A 38 -15.13 5.79 10.42
CA PRO A 38 -14.77 4.49 9.90
C PRO A 38 -13.62 3.87 10.71
N PHE A 39 -13.73 2.58 10.96
CA PHE A 39 -12.74 1.81 11.71
C PHE A 39 -11.71 1.21 10.76
N TRP A 40 -10.45 1.51 10.97
CA TRP A 40 -9.33 1.06 10.18
C TRP A 40 -8.37 0.23 11.02
N ILE A 41 -7.90 -0.90 10.45
CA ILE A 41 -6.81 -1.70 11.02
C ILE A 41 -5.71 -1.81 9.99
N ASN A 42 -4.47 -1.59 10.44
CA ASN A 42 -3.26 -1.79 9.66
C ASN A 42 -2.56 -3.07 10.08
N GLU A 43 -2.18 -3.88 9.11
CA GLU A 43 -1.43 -5.10 9.27
C GLU A 43 -0.10 -5.01 8.53
N ALA A 44 0.91 -5.74 9.01
CA ALA A 44 2.10 -5.97 8.19
C ALA A 44 1.70 -6.72 6.90
N ALA A 45 2.26 -6.32 5.77
CA ALA A 45 1.81 -6.82 4.46
C ALA A 45 1.99 -8.33 4.29
N ASP A 46 2.87 -8.96 5.07
CA ASP A 46 3.11 -10.39 5.12
C ASP A 46 2.30 -11.13 6.20
N SER A 47 1.43 -10.42 6.94
CA SER A 47 0.53 -11.03 7.94
C SER A 47 -0.31 -12.13 7.31
N ASP A 48 -0.67 -13.11 8.13
CA ASP A 48 -1.47 -14.24 7.68
C ASP A 48 -2.88 -13.79 7.28
N ALA A 49 -3.23 -14.06 6.02
CA ALA A 49 -4.56 -13.75 5.49
C ALA A 49 -5.69 -14.47 6.25
N PHE A 50 -5.40 -15.63 6.85
CA PHE A 50 -6.39 -16.37 7.64
C PHE A 50 -6.78 -15.57 8.89
N TYR A 51 -5.80 -15.01 9.58
CA TYR A 51 -6.05 -14.16 10.74
C TYR A 51 -6.83 -12.89 10.37
N ALA A 52 -6.40 -12.20 9.33
CA ALA A 52 -7.07 -10.98 8.86
C ALA A 52 -8.54 -11.23 8.46
N ARG A 53 -8.83 -12.36 7.82
CA ARG A 53 -10.20 -12.76 7.46
C ARG A 53 -11.11 -12.96 8.67
N GLY A 54 -10.55 -13.25 9.83
CA GLY A 54 -11.31 -13.43 11.06
C GLY A 54 -11.97 -12.15 11.58
N TYR A 55 -11.41 -10.97 11.28
CA TYR A 55 -11.94 -9.69 11.75
C TYR A 55 -12.38 -8.73 10.65
N VAL A 56 -12.05 -9.02 9.38
CA VAL A 56 -12.27 -8.08 8.27
C VAL A 56 -13.72 -7.61 8.16
N ASP A 57 -14.67 -8.46 8.51
CA ASP A 57 -16.10 -8.12 8.45
C ASP A 57 -16.52 -7.10 9.52
N SER A 58 -15.70 -6.88 10.53
CA SER A 58 -15.95 -5.92 11.63
C SER A 58 -15.36 -4.53 11.37
N ILE A 59 -14.50 -4.36 10.37
CA ILE A 59 -13.84 -3.09 10.06
C ILE A 59 -14.41 -2.45 8.78
N ASP A 60 -14.09 -1.18 8.58
CA ASP A 60 -14.59 -0.42 7.42
C ASP A 60 -13.51 -0.22 6.37
N ILE A 61 -12.25 -0.16 6.79
CA ILE A 61 -11.09 0.08 5.94
C ILE A 61 -10.02 -0.95 6.29
N VAL A 62 -9.48 -1.59 5.28
CA VAL A 62 -8.35 -2.53 5.41
C VAL A 62 -7.05 -1.77 5.21
N GLY A 63 -6.07 -1.97 6.07
CA GLY A 63 -4.76 -1.36 5.93
C GLY A 63 -3.65 -2.40 5.90
N CYS A 64 -2.62 -2.12 5.11
CA CYS A 64 -1.37 -2.85 5.23
C CYS A 64 -0.17 -1.94 5.01
N ASP A 65 0.94 -2.28 5.66
CA ASP A 65 2.20 -1.58 5.50
C ASP A 65 3.25 -2.44 4.79
N TYR A 66 4.07 -1.79 3.99
CA TYR A 66 5.25 -2.37 3.41
C TYR A 66 6.33 -1.32 3.18
N TYR A 67 7.54 -1.60 3.67
CA TYR A 67 8.66 -0.68 3.67
C TYR A 67 9.78 -1.26 2.83
N ALA A 68 9.78 -0.90 1.55
CA ALA A 68 10.50 -1.57 0.47
C ALA A 68 11.99 -1.25 0.39
N VAL A 69 12.43 -0.09 0.92
CA VAL A 69 13.79 0.41 0.71
C VAL A 69 14.64 0.21 1.94
N ARG A 70 15.67 -0.66 1.81
CA ARG A 70 16.67 -0.92 2.84
C ARG A 70 18.07 -0.79 2.24
N SER A 71 19.10 -0.59 3.06
CA SER A 71 20.49 -0.61 2.61
C SER A 71 20.94 -2.00 2.13
N THR A 72 20.25 -3.05 2.56
CA THR A 72 20.53 -4.44 2.19
C THR A 72 19.77 -4.92 0.96
N GLY A 73 18.86 -4.12 0.43
CA GLY A 73 18.05 -4.46 -0.74
C GLY A 73 16.79 -3.62 -0.84
N THR A 74 16.26 -3.54 -2.04
CA THR A 74 15.04 -2.79 -2.36
C THR A 74 14.10 -3.68 -3.16
N ASP A 75 12.84 -3.78 -2.72
CA ASP A 75 11.78 -4.48 -3.45
C ASP A 75 10.57 -3.57 -3.64
N LEU A 76 10.61 -2.76 -4.68
CA LEU A 76 9.51 -1.86 -5.06
C LEU A 76 8.37 -2.61 -5.74
N THR A 77 8.63 -3.78 -6.31
CA THR A 77 7.65 -4.52 -7.13
C THR A 77 6.55 -5.19 -6.32
N SER A 78 6.78 -5.36 -5.02
CA SER A 78 5.82 -5.99 -4.12
C SER A 78 4.66 -5.08 -3.72
N ILE A 79 4.76 -3.77 -3.84
CA ILE A 79 3.72 -2.83 -3.38
C ILE A 79 2.36 -3.16 -4.03
N GLY A 80 2.30 -3.20 -5.35
CA GLY A 80 1.05 -3.47 -6.06
C GLY A 80 0.50 -4.86 -5.77
N ARG A 81 1.36 -5.89 -5.76
CA ARG A 81 0.95 -7.26 -5.43
C ARG A 81 0.36 -7.37 -4.02
N LEU A 82 0.94 -6.68 -3.06
CA LEU A 82 0.44 -6.65 -1.68
C LEU A 82 -0.87 -5.87 -1.60
N THR A 83 -1.00 -4.78 -2.34
CA THR A 83 -2.26 -4.03 -2.45
C THR A 83 -3.40 -4.92 -2.97
N GLU A 84 -3.18 -5.65 -4.08
CA GLU A 84 -4.18 -6.59 -4.63
C GLU A 84 -4.52 -7.72 -3.63
N ARG A 85 -3.52 -8.24 -2.91
CA ARG A 85 -3.76 -9.24 -1.87
C ARG A 85 -4.71 -8.72 -0.79
N TRP A 86 -4.48 -7.49 -0.32
CA TRP A 86 -5.30 -6.90 0.74
C TRP A 86 -6.67 -6.43 0.22
N ASP A 87 -6.79 -6.03 -1.03
CA ASP A 87 -8.10 -5.79 -1.67
C ASP A 87 -8.94 -7.08 -1.69
N ALA A 88 -8.34 -8.20 -2.08
CA ALA A 88 -9.01 -9.50 -2.05
C ALA A 88 -9.42 -9.95 -0.63
N ILE A 89 -8.58 -9.68 0.40
CA ILE A 89 -8.91 -9.95 1.80
C ILE A 89 -10.05 -9.03 2.26
N GLY A 90 -10.03 -7.79 1.83
CA GLY A 90 -10.97 -6.74 2.22
C GLY A 90 -12.39 -6.92 1.71
N LYS A 91 -12.62 -7.81 0.74
CA LYS A 91 -13.96 -8.11 0.20
C LYS A 91 -14.70 -6.84 -0.26
N GLY A 92 -14.02 -5.99 -0.99
CA GLY A 92 -14.56 -4.72 -1.52
C GLY A 92 -14.49 -3.51 -0.58
N ARG A 93 -13.94 -3.66 0.63
CA ARG A 93 -13.64 -2.53 1.51
C ARG A 93 -12.48 -1.71 0.94
N PRO A 94 -12.42 -0.40 1.23
CA PRO A 94 -11.28 0.40 0.86
C PRO A 94 -9.97 -0.18 1.41
N VAL A 95 -8.92 -0.16 0.60
CA VAL A 95 -7.56 -0.53 1.01
C VAL A 95 -6.73 0.73 1.17
N TRP A 96 -6.15 0.92 2.35
CA TRP A 96 -5.18 1.97 2.63
C TRP A 96 -3.79 1.37 2.79
N MET A 97 -2.86 1.80 1.93
CA MET A 97 -1.47 1.38 1.99
C MET A 97 -0.66 2.35 2.83
N VAL A 98 0.13 1.80 3.75
CA VAL A 98 1.08 2.56 4.56
C VAL A 98 2.47 2.38 3.98
N LEU A 99 2.98 3.44 3.39
CA LEU A 99 4.26 3.48 2.69
C LEU A 99 5.39 3.97 3.60
N GLN A 100 6.60 3.77 3.15
CA GLN A 100 7.81 4.11 3.91
C GLN A 100 8.06 5.63 3.93
N GLY A 101 7.94 6.23 5.12
CA GLY A 101 8.27 7.63 5.40
C GLY A 101 9.52 7.81 6.25
N PHE A 102 10.45 6.83 6.28
CA PHE A 102 11.59 6.80 7.19
C PHE A 102 12.79 6.08 6.58
N SER A 103 13.93 6.17 7.24
CA SER A 103 15.09 5.29 7.03
C SER A 103 15.14 4.22 8.12
N TRP A 104 15.37 2.95 7.75
CA TRP A 104 15.51 1.85 8.72
C TRP A 104 16.61 2.09 9.76
N HIS A 105 17.61 2.92 9.42
CA HIS A 105 18.63 3.36 10.37
C HIS A 105 18.02 4.08 11.60
N ALA A 106 16.96 4.85 11.41
CA ALA A 106 16.28 5.53 12.52
C ALA A 106 15.65 4.54 13.52
N LEU A 107 15.30 3.34 13.08
CA LEU A 107 14.79 2.25 13.91
C LEU A 107 15.90 1.33 14.46
N ARG A 108 17.17 1.65 14.21
CA ARG A 108 18.34 0.80 14.55
C ARG A 108 18.33 -0.59 13.91
N ASP A 109 17.60 -0.75 12.83
CA ASP A 109 17.46 -2.01 12.06
C ASP A 109 18.34 -2.03 10.81
N ASP A 110 19.02 -0.93 10.51
CA ASP A 110 19.96 -0.81 9.41
C ASP A 110 21.21 0.00 9.84
N ARG A 111 22.38 -0.40 9.32
CA ARG A 111 23.65 0.32 9.60
C ARG A 111 23.80 1.59 8.78
N GLN A 112 23.17 1.66 7.63
CA GLN A 112 23.27 2.80 6.72
C GLN A 112 21.96 3.58 6.70
N ARG A 113 22.10 4.90 6.76
CA ARG A 113 20.98 5.81 6.58
C ARG A 113 20.63 5.86 5.10
N GLN A 114 19.48 5.30 4.76
CA GLN A 114 18.97 5.30 3.41
C GLN A 114 17.47 5.60 3.41
N TYR A 115 17.10 6.71 2.83
CA TYR A 115 15.71 7.06 2.52
C TYR A 115 15.36 6.59 1.12
N PRO A 116 14.09 6.30 0.82
CA PRO A 116 13.63 6.17 -0.55
C PRO A 116 13.94 7.43 -1.37
N SER A 117 14.40 7.28 -2.59
CA SER A 117 14.51 8.42 -3.50
C SER A 117 13.11 8.96 -3.86
N PHE A 118 13.06 10.18 -4.43
CA PHE A 118 11.81 10.75 -4.97
C PHE A 118 11.13 9.77 -5.94
N SER A 119 11.88 9.22 -6.90
CA SER A 119 11.35 8.29 -7.88
C SER A 119 10.85 6.98 -7.26
N GLN A 120 11.55 6.46 -6.24
CA GLN A 120 11.11 5.26 -5.51
C GLN A 120 9.82 5.52 -4.72
N SER A 121 9.75 6.63 -3.99
CA SER A 121 8.54 6.99 -3.23
C SER A 121 7.34 7.25 -4.16
N ARG A 122 7.58 7.92 -5.29
CA ARG A 122 6.56 8.17 -6.31
C ARG A 122 6.08 6.86 -6.94
N LEU A 123 6.99 5.96 -7.31
CA LEU A 123 6.65 4.65 -7.85
C LEU A 123 5.80 3.85 -6.85
N MET A 124 6.19 3.77 -5.58
CA MET A 124 5.43 3.06 -4.55
C MET A 124 4.00 3.61 -4.42
N ALA A 125 3.83 4.93 -4.43
CA ALA A 125 2.52 5.57 -4.33
C ALA A 125 1.63 5.22 -5.53
N TYR A 126 2.13 5.40 -6.75
CA TYR A 126 1.37 5.11 -7.96
C TYR A 126 1.13 3.60 -8.17
N ASP A 127 2.09 2.74 -7.80
CA ASP A 127 1.91 1.28 -7.87
C ASP A 127 0.79 0.81 -6.93
N ALA A 128 0.72 1.35 -5.71
CA ALA A 128 -0.40 1.09 -4.83
C ALA A 128 -1.75 1.53 -5.44
N ILE A 129 -1.81 2.73 -6.02
CA ILE A 129 -3.04 3.30 -6.60
C ILE A 129 -3.53 2.48 -7.79
N VAL A 130 -2.67 2.12 -8.74
CA VAL A 130 -3.07 1.36 -9.93
C VAL A 130 -3.48 -0.07 -9.61
N HIS A 131 -3.07 -0.60 -8.44
CA HIS A 131 -3.46 -1.91 -7.92
C HIS A 131 -4.63 -1.85 -6.92
N GLY A 132 -5.28 -0.69 -6.76
CA GLY A 132 -6.56 -0.60 -6.06
C GLY A 132 -6.54 0.17 -4.74
N ALA A 133 -5.39 0.64 -4.25
CA ALA A 133 -5.37 1.46 -3.04
C ALA A 133 -6.25 2.71 -3.19
N GLN A 134 -6.99 3.03 -2.13
CA GLN A 134 -7.89 4.16 -2.05
C GLN A 134 -7.43 5.19 -1.02
N GLY A 135 -6.43 4.85 -0.23
CA GLY A 135 -5.74 5.75 0.68
C GLY A 135 -4.26 5.42 0.76
N LEU A 136 -3.46 6.45 0.97
CA LEU A 136 -2.03 6.34 1.18
C LEU A 136 -1.65 7.08 2.46
N LEU A 137 -0.84 6.43 3.28
CA LEU A 137 -0.22 7.01 4.46
C LEU A 137 1.28 6.79 4.39
N TYR A 138 2.03 7.62 5.10
CA TYR A 138 3.47 7.44 5.28
C TYR A 138 3.77 7.28 6.76
N TRP A 139 4.37 6.15 7.13
CA TRP A 139 4.75 5.88 8.51
C TRP A 139 6.18 6.30 8.80
N GLY A 140 6.45 6.72 10.05
CA GLY A 140 7.78 7.08 10.52
C GLY A 140 8.24 8.47 10.12
N THR A 141 7.35 9.32 9.64
CA THR A 141 7.67 10.68 9.16
C THR A 141 8.22 11.60 10.24
N GLU A 142 7.97 11.31 11.52
CA GLU A 142 8.52 12.02 12.66
C GLU A 142 10.05 11.83 12.81
N THR A 143 10.59 10.76 12.23
CA THR A 143 12.03 10.46 12.26
C THR A 143 12.81 11.03 11.07
N ILE A 144 12.15 11.76 10.17
CA ILE A 144 12.80 12.33 8.99
C ILE A 144 13.73 13.47 9.42
N ASP A 145 15.02 13.27 9.25
CA ASP A 145 16.09 14.24 9.44
C ASP A 145 16.74 14.70 8.11
N ASP A 146 16.19 14.23 6.96
CA ASP A 146 16.58 14.64 5.61
C ASP A 146 15.54 15.60 5.01
N PRO A 147 15.86 16.91 4.86
CA PRO A 147 14.94 17.88 4.29
C PRO A 147 14.53 17.57 2.83
N MET A 148 15.45 16.98 2.05
CA MET A 148 15.17 16.64 0.64
C MET A 148 14.16 15.50 0.54
N PHE A 149 14.30 14.48 1.39
CA PHE A 149 13.32 13.41 1.45
C PHE A 149 11.95 13.94 1.90
N ARG A 150 11.91 14.81 2.91
CA ARG A 150 10.66 15.44 3.35
C ARG A 150 9.98 16.23 2.23
N GLN A 151 10.75 17.01 1.48
CA GLN A 151 10.24 17.74 0.31
C GLN A 151 9.73 16.79 -0.77
N SER A 152 10.39 15.66 -0.99
CA SER A 152 9.93 14.62 -1.92
C SER A 152 8.54 14.10 -1.56
N LEU A 153 8.27 13.82 -0.28
CA LEU A 153 6.94 13.39 0.17
C LEU A 153 5.89 14.49 -0.04
N TYR A 154 6.21 15.75 0.26
CA TYR A 154 5.29 16.87 0.01
C TYR A 154 5.00 17.06 -1.48
N ALA A 155 5.99 16.91 -2.35
CA ALA A 155 5.79 17.00 -3.79
C ALA A 155 4.85 15.90 -4.29
N ILE A 156 5.06 14.64 -3.86
CA ILE A 156 4.22 13.50 -4.24
C ILE A 156 2.78 13.68 -3.72
N THR A 157 2.61 14.07 -2.48
CA THR A 157 1.27 14.26 -1.90
C THR A 157 0.52 15.42 -2.55
N SER A 158 1.23 16.50 -2.93
CA SER A 158 0.65 17.62 -3.69
C SER A 158 0.26 17.20 -5.11
N GLU A 159 1.09 16.41 -5.79
CA GLU A 159 0.78 15.84 -7.10
C GLU A 159 -0.50 14.98 -7.03
N LEU A 160 -0.58 14.08 -6.05
CA LEU A 160 -1.75 13.21 -5.86
C LEU A 160 -3.01 14.00 -5.50
N ALA A 161 -2.89 15.04 -4.67
CA ALA A 161 -4.02 15.91 -4.33
C ALA A 161 -4.57 16.65 -5.55
N ALA A 162 -3.70 17.07 -6.47
CA ALA A 162 -4.13 17.75 -7.70
C ALA A 162 -4.96 16.85 -8.63
N ILE A 163 -4.77 15.53 -8.56
CA ILE A 163 -5.47 14.55 -9.42
C ILE A 163 -6.47 13.70 -8.62
N GLU A 164 -6.74 14.00 -7.36
CA GLU A 164 -7.58 13.20 -6.45
C GLU A 164 -8.96 12.88 -7.06
N HIS A 165 -9.57 13.83 -7.75
CA HIS A 165 -10.88 13.64 -8.35
C HIS A 165 -10.92 12.52 -9.41
N TYR A 166 -9.82 12.27 -10.13
CA TYR A 166 -9.69 11.11 -11.03
C TYR A 166 -9.42 9.80 -10.27
N LEU A 167 -8.86 9.88 -9.06
CA LEU A 167 -8.44 8.71 -8.28
C LEU A 167 -9.56 8.09 -7.44
N LYS A 168 -10.73 8.71 -7.35
CA LYS A 168 -11.88 8.14 -6.63
C LYS A 168 -12.28 6.81 -7.24
N LYS A 169 -12.57 5.81 -6.41
CA LYS A 169 -12.92 4.43 -6.88
C LYS A 169 -14.07 4.43 -7.90
N THR A 170 -15.03 5.31 -7.72
CA THR A 170 -16.18 5.45 -8.63
C THR A 170 -15.79 5.97 -10.02
N ASN A 171 -14.65 6.63 -10.14
CA ASN A 171 -14.20 7.30 -11.34
C ASN A 171 -13.11 6.48 -12.07
N ARG A 172 -12.62 5.40 -11.46
CA ARG A 172 -11.52 4.60 -12.00
C ARG A 172 -12.01 3.33 -12.68
N SER A 173 -11.40 3.00 -13.81
CA SER A 173 -11.51 1.70 -14.47
C SER A 173 -10.13 1.12 -14.75
N SER A 174 -10.01 -0.20 -14.66
CA SER A 174 -8.80 -0.89 -15.11
C SER A 174 -8.74 -0.85 -16.63
N VAL A 175 -7.59 -0.48 -17.16
CA VAL A 175 -7.34 -0.51 -18.59
C VAL A 175 -6.41 -1.68 -18.89
N PRO A 176 -6.79 -2.61 -19.78
CA PRO A 176 -5.90 -3.66 -20.22
C PRO A 176 -4.73 -3.01 -20.99
N ALA A 177 -3.58 -2.93 -20.36
CA ALA A 177 -2.36 -2.52 -21.03
C ALA A 177 -1.79 -3.73 -21.77
N ARG A 178 -1.81 -3.68 -23.10
CA ARG A 178 -1.12 -4.65 -23.94
C ARG A 178 0.20 -4.03 -24.37
N ILE A 179 1.30 -4.62 -23.94
CA ILE A 179 2.61 -4.32 -24.50
C ILE A 179 2.71 -5.12 -25.80
N ILE A 180 3.06 -4.44 -26.90
CA ILE A 180 3.44 -5.11 -28.13
C ILE A 180 4.93 -5.42 -27.97
N PRO A 181 5.33 -6.65 -27.67
CA PRO A 181 6.74 -6.98 -27.50
C PRO A 181 7.45 -6.80 -28.84
N ASP A 182 8.67 -6.32 -28.82
CA ASP A 182 9.57 -6.46 -29.94
C ASP A 182 9.78 -7.97 -30.23
N LEU A 183 9.96 -8.35 -31.49
CA LEU A 183 10.00 -9.74 -31.97
C LEU A 183 10.99 -10.67 -31.24
N PHE A 184 11.88 -10.12 -30.43
CA PHE A 184 12.96 -10.83 -29.73
C PHE A 184 12.89 -10.83 -28.22
N GLU A 185 11.83 -10.29 -27.60
CA GLU A 185 11.76 -10.16 -26.15
C GLU A 185 10.54 -10.84 -25.53
N PRO A 186 10.71 -11.54 -24.39
CA PRO A 186 9.59 -12.18 -23.72
C PRO A 186 8.56 -11.15 -23.25
N GLU A 187 7.32 -11.57 -23.10
CA GLU A 187 6.22 -10.72 -22.64
C GLU A 187 6.59 -9.92 -21.40
N SER A 188 6.48 -8.59 -21.48
CA SER A 188 6.71 -7.72 -20.35
C SER A 188 5.50 -7.74 -19.41
N ILE A 189 5.74 -8.14 -18.18
CA ILE A 189 4.72 -8.29 -17.13
C ILE A 189 4.59 -6.99 -16.30
N GLY A 190 5.33 -5.95 -16.65
CA GLY A 190 5.63 -4.84 -15.75
C GLY A 190 4.67 -3.66 -15.78
N ILE A 191 3.72 -3.57 -16.73
CA ILE A 191 2.86 -2.38 -16.86
C ILE A 191 1.47 -2.62 -16.31
N LYS A 192 1.04 -1.73 -15.42
CA LYS A 192 -0.34 -1.63 -14.96
C LYS A 192 -0.89 -0.26 -15.30
N ALA A 193 -2.14 -0.20 -15.73
CA ALA A 193 -2.79 1.04 -16.13
C ALA A 193 -4.19 1.16 -15.54
N ILE A 194 -4.55 2.39 -15.17
CA ILE A 194 -5.93 2.78 -14.83
C ILE A 194 -6.30 4.04 -15.61
N LEU A 195 -7.58 4.15 -15.94
CA LEU A 195 -8.20 5.35 -16.46
C LEU A 195 -9.09 5.95 -15.38
N GLY A 196 -8.79 7.17 -14.95
CA GLY A 196 -9.65 7.98 -14.12
C GLY A 196 -10.45 8.94 -14.99
N SER A 197 -11.76 9.01 -14.78
CA SER A 197 -12.64 9.94 -15.51
C SER A 197 -13.32 10.90 -14.55
N HIS A 198 -13.40 12.17 -14.91
CA HIS A 198 -14.08 13.18 -14.14
C HIS A 198 -14.68 14.22 -15.09
N GLU A 199 -16.01 14.41 -15.01
CA GLU A 199 -16.75 15.27 -15.94
C GLU A 199 -16.46 14.91 -17.41
N THR A 200 -15.88 15.82 -18.17
CA THR A 200 -15.51 15.63 -19.59
C THR A 200 -14.08 15.14 -19.78
N ASP A 201 -13.29 15.11 -18.71
CA ASP A 201 -11.85 14.83 -18.78
C ASP A 201 -11.53 13.42 -18.31
N SER A 202 -10.41 12.90 -18.79
CA SER A 202 -9.89 11.59 -18.39
C SER A 202 -8.38 11.65 -18.17
N LEU A 203 -7.91 10.94 -17.15
CA LEU A 203 -6.50 10.79 -16.81
C LEU A 203 -6.10 9.34 -16.94
N LEU A 204 -5.15 9.05 -17.84
CA LEU A 204 -4.52 7.73 -17.93
C LEU A 204 -3.27 7.69 -17.05
N ILE A 205 -3.23 6.76 -16.12
CA ILE A 205 -2.07 6.51 -15.28
C ILE A 205 -1.48 5.17 -15.65
N LEU A 206 -0.19 5.17 -16.02
CA LEU A 206 0.59 3.99 -16.34
C LEU A 206 1.73 3.85 -15.33
N VAL A 207 1.89 2.67 -14.78
CA VAL A 207 3.02 2.33 -13.92
C VAL A 207 3.80 1.20 -14.58
N ASN A 208 5.08 1.46 -14.83
CA ASN A 208 6.02 0.47 -15.34
C ASN A 208 6.91 -0.02 -14.19
N LYS A 209 6.83 -1.31 -13.89
CA LYS A 209 7.67 -1.98 -12.88
C LYS A 209 8.83 -2.76 -13.49
N ASP A 210 8.95 -2.73 -14.81
CA ASP A 210 10.06 -3.40 -15.47
C ASP A 210 11.35 -2.60 -15.25
N THR A 211 12.33 -3.23 -14.61
CA THR A 211 13.63 -2.60 -14.30
C THR A 211 14.58 -2.60 -15.49
N HIS A 212 14.24 -3.30 -16.57
CA HIS A 212 15.10 -3.49 -17.73
C HIS A 212 14.66 -2.71 -18.96
N ARG A 213 13.44 -2.16 -18.95
CA ARG A 213 12.84 -1.49 -20.10
C ARG A 213 12.33 -0.11 -19.75
N HIS A 214 12.68 0.85 -20.59
CA HIS A 214 12.13 2.19 -20.53
C HIS A 214 11.01 2.31 -21.58
N LEU A 215 9.89 2.91 -21.18
CA LEU A 215 8.89 3.35 -22.13
C LEU A 215 9.47 4.57 -22.87
N GLY A 216 9.64 4.47 -24.17
CA GLY A 216 9.99 5.58 -25.04
C GLY A 216 8.82 6.51 -25.29
#